data_8d38897075700e1b95d8022c4b5a5a22
#
_entry.id   8d38897075700e1b95d8022c4b5a5a22
#
_cell.length_a   1.000
_cell.length_b   1.000
_cell.length_c   1.000
_cell.angle_alpha   90.00
_cell.angle_beta   90.00
_cell.angle_gamma   90.00
#
_symmetry.space_group_name_H-M   'P 1'
#
loop_
_entity.id
_entity.type
_entity.pdbx_description
1 polymer ?
#
loop_
_entity_poly.entity_id
_entity_poly.type
_entity_poly.pdbx_seq_one_letter_code
_entity_poly.pdbx_strand_id
1 'polypeptide(L)'
;MVKTPDTIAAAQSLLSFVLFKEMQNVMDRLMDRDWQEPVRYPDPAIEVLDQRFVGCVPGSAALERLWVGGRWNEGPVWFGDWNALLWSDIPNNRMLRWQADTGEVVLFRSPSHYANGNTRDRQGRLVTCEHGSRRVTRTEYDGTMTVLLDQFDGKPLNAPNDVVVHPDGGIWFTDPGYGTLGNYEGHKGELQLPTRVYRIDPQNGRADVVDETLEKPNGLAFSPDYSILYVSDTGASHKRGHPRQIHRFQVVDGKSLQNASVFCDMGDAMPDGFRVDTQGNLWSSAGWAGPGQDGVQVFAPDGDKIGAIHLPEGVSNLCFGGTKRNRLFMTGGQSVYSLYVDVQGMPYV
;
A
#
# COMPACT_ATOMS: atom_id res chain seq x y z
N MET A 1 29.96 7.12 40.42
CA MET A 1 30.94 6.58 39.45
C MET A 1 30.47 7.00 38.05
N VAL A 2 31.21 7.91 37.41
CA VAL A 2 30.92 8.34 36.04
C VAL A 2 31.39 7.23 35.09
N LYS A 3 30.46 6.67 34.29
CA LYS A 3 30.82 5.66 33.27
C LYS A 3 31.73 6.32 32.22
N THR A 4 32.85 5.69 31.91
CA THR A 4 33.81 6.17 30.91
C THR A 4 33.17 6.04 29.47
N PRO A 5 33.55 6.88 28.50
CA PRO A 5 33.07 6.80 27.12
C PRO A 5 33.17 5.39 26.53
N ASP A 6 34.22 4.64 26.85
CA ASP A 6 34.43 3.28 26.37
C ASP A 6 33.40 2.27 26.91
N THR A 7 32.92 2.47 28.16
CA THR A 7 31.86 1.63 28.73
C THR A 7 30.49 1.88 28.10
N ILE A 8 30.23 3.10 27.65
CA ILE A 8 29.00 3.46 26.96
C ILE A 8 29.01 2.90 25.52
N ALA A 9 30.12 3.02 24.81
CA ALA A 9 30.31 2.47 23.47
C ALA A 9 30.19 0.93 23.43
N ALA A 10 30.80 0.26 24.41
CA ALA A 10 30.70 -1.20 24.56
C ALA A 10 29.28 -1.65 24.90
N ALA A 11 28.55 -0.92 25.75
CA ALA A 11 27.15 -1.21 26.05
C ALA A 11 26.23 -1.01 24.83
N GLN A 12 26.45 0.03 24.04
CA GLN A 12 25.72 0.28 22.79
C GLN A 12 26.00 -0.81 21.74
N SER A 13 27.25 -1.23 21.57
CA SER A 13 27.62 -2.32 20.69
C SER A 13 27.01 -3.65 21.12
N LEU A 14 26.98 -3.94 22.41
CA LEU A 14 26.34 -5.16 22.93
C LEU A 14 24.82 -5.14 22.73
N LEU A 15 24.19 -4.00 23.00
CA LEU A 15 22.74 -3.82 22.76
C LEU A 15 22.40 -3.99 21.28
N SER A 16 23.18 -3.38 20.38
CA SER A 16 23.01 -3.53 18.93
C SER A 16 23.17 -4.99 18.47
N PHE A 17 24.14 -5.71 19.07
CA PHE A 17 24.35 -7.13 18.75
C PHE A 17 23.22 -8.03 19.27
N VAL A 18 22.67 -7.74 20.44
CA VAL A 18 21.53 -8.48 21.01
C VAL A 18 20.28 -8.23 20.17
N LEU A 19 19.99 -6.98 19.83
CA LEU A 19 18.86 -6.60 18.96
C LEU A 19 18.98 -7.23 17.57
N PHE A 20 20.18 -7.26 16.99
CA PHE A 20 20.44 -7.92 15.72
C PHE A 20 20.17 -9.43 15.79
N LYS A 21 20.61 -10.11 16.87
CA LYS A 21 20.32 -11.53 17.07
C LYS A 21 18.84 -11.82 17.29
N GLU A 22 18.13 -10.97 18.01
CA GLU A 22 16.69 -11.12 18.23
C GLU A 22 15.92 -10.93 16.91
N MET A 23 16.26 -9.91 16.12
CA MET A 23 15.73 -9.72 14.78
C MET A 23 16.00 -10.94 13.88
N GLN A 24 17.23 -11.45 13.86
CA GLN A 24 17.58 -12.63 13.08
C GLN A 24 16.76 -13.86 13.50
N ASN A 25 16.56 -14.06 14.81
CA ASN A 25 15.72 -15.15 15.33
C ASN A 25 14.24 -14.99 14.94
N VAL A 26 13.70 -13.77 14.92
CA VAL A 26 12.32 -13.52 14.46
C VAL A 26 12.20 -13.83 12.97
N MET A 27 13.21 -13.43 12.19
CA MET A 27 13.26 -13.72 10.75
C MET A 27 13.31 -15.20 10.44
N ASP A 28 14.23 -15.92 11.08
CA ASP A 28 14.36 -17.36 10.88
C ASP A 28 13.02 -18.06 11.16
N ARG A 29 12.31 -17.62 12.22
CA ARG A 29 10.97 -18.13 12.56
C ARG A 29 9.90 -17.76 11.53
N LEU A 30 9.96 -16.56 10.92
CA LEU A 30 9.01 -16.15 9.89
C LEU A 30 9.25 -16.85 8.56
N MET A 31 10.53 -17.03 8.19
CA MET A 31 10.90 -17.73 6.96
C MET A 31 10.57 -19.23 7.03
N ASP A 32 10.79 -19.84 8.21
CA ASP A 32 10.51 -21.26 8.47
C ASP A 32 9.06 -21.52 8.96
N ARG A 33 8.20 -20.49 9.00
CA ARG A 33 6.85 -20.59 9.54
C ARG A 33 6.01 -21.56 8.70
N ASP A 34 5.52 -22.60 9.32
CA ASP A 34 4.42 -23.38 8.77
C ASP A 34 3.11 -22.61 8.94
N TRP A 35 2.58 -22.14 7.82
CA TRP A 35 1.37 -21.31 7.79
C TRP A 35 0.07 -22.09 8.07
N GLN A 36 0.14 -23.40 8.22
CA GLN A 36 -0.98 -24.24 8.58
C GLN A 36 -1.00 -24.62 10.06
N GLU A 37 0.14 -24.44 10.75
CA GLU A 37 0.26 -24.71 12.17
C GLU A 37 -0.14 -23.51 13.03
N PRO A 38 -0.77 -23.74 14.20
CA PRO A 38 -1.10 -22.68 15.14
C PRO A 38 0.15 -21.93 15.65
N VAL A 39 0.06 -20.62 15.75
CA VAL A 39 1.11 -19.80 16.34
C VAL A 39 0.78 -19.49 17.80
N ARG A 40 1.83 -19.41 18.64
CA ARG A 40 1.67 -18.98 20.03
C ARG A 40 1.42 -17.48 20.09
N TYR A 41 0.38 -17.07 20.80
CA TYR A 41 0.07 -15.67 21.05
C TYR A 41 0.97 -15.04 22.15
N PRO A 42 1.29 -13.72 22.03
CA PRO A 42 1.05 -12.89 20.83
C PRO A 42 1.92 -13.37 19.67
N ASP A 43 1.42 -13.16 18.44
CA ASP A 43 2.17 -13.56 17.23
C ASP A 43 3.49 -12.76 17.16
N PRO A 44 4.65 -13.44 17.07
CA PRO A 44 5.95 -12.77 17.04
C PRO A 44 6.20 -11.91 15.80
N ALA A 45 5.36 -12.02 14.78
CA ALA A 45 5.39 -11.16 13.61
C ALA A 45 4.90 -9.73 13.91
N ILE A 46 4.22 -9.52 15.05
CA ILE A 46 3.65 -8.22 15.43
C ILE A 46 4.56 -7.55 16.45
N GLU A 47 5.16 -6.43 16.06
CA GLU A 47 6.07 -5.65 16.90
C GLU A 47 5.37 -4.39 17.41
N VAL A 48 5.35 -4.21 18.73
CA VAL A 48 4.86 -3.02 19.42
C VAL A 48 6.04 -2.10 19.72
N LEU A 49 6.07 -0.93 19.10
CA LEU A 49 7.13 0.06 19.30
C LEU A 49 6.69 1.19 20.25
N ASP A 50 5.38 1.46 20.31
CA ASP A 50 4.80 2.49 21.16
C ASP A 50 3.48 1.99 21.78
N GLN A 51 3.14 2.50 22.96
CA GLN A 51 1.91 2.14 23.68
C GLN A 51 0.63 2.42 22.86
N ARG A 52 0.67 3.39 21.96
CA ARG A 52 -0.44 3.71 21.03
C ARG A 52 -0.81 2.55 20.12
N PHE A 53 0.14 1.67 19.82
CA PHE A 53 -0.11 0.50 18.95
C PHE A 53 -0.80 -0.66 19.68
N VAL A 54 -0.67 -0.75 21.00
CA VAL A 54 -1.24 -1.86 21.81
C VAL A 54 -2.76 -2.02 21.59
N GLY A 55 -3.49 -0.91 21.38
CA GLY A 55 -4.92 -0.93 21.07
C GLY A 55 -5.27 -1.17 19.60
N CYS A 56 -4.27 -1.30 18.72
CA CYS A 56 -4.52 -1.48 17.29
C CYS A 56 -4.67 -2.94 16.87
N VAL A 57 -4.05 -3.87 17.61
CA VAL A 57 -4.06 -5.30 17.27
C VAL A 57 -4.40 -6.13 18.50
N PRO A 58 -5.38 -7.06 18.44
CA PRO A 58 -5.69 -7.94 19.55
C PRO A 58 -4.50 -8.86 19.86
N GLY A 59 -4.21 -9.07 21.15
CA GLY A 59 -3.13 -9.97 21.56
C GLY A 59 -3.29 -11.43 21.12
N SER A 60 -4.49 -11.81 20.68
CA SER A 60 -4.82 -13.15 20.13
C SER A 60 -4.96 -13.14 18.60
N ALA A 61 -4.57 -12.06 17.91
CA ALA A 61 -4.52 -12.06 16.47
C ALA A 61 -3.26 -12.79 15.98
N ALA A 62 -3.43 -13.53 14.89
CA ALA A 62 -2.33 -14.19 14.18
C ALA A 62 -2.31 -13.76 12.72
N LEU A 63 -1.11 -13.59 12.20
CA LEU A 63 -0.87 -13.37 10.79
C LEU A 63 -1.20 -14.64 10.01
N GLU A 64 -2.01 -14.51 8.98
CA GLU A 64 -2.43 -15.59 8.10
C GLU A 64 -1.89 -15.38 6.68
N ARG A 65 -1.44 -16.45 6.01
CA ARG A 65 -1.17 -16.43 4.58
C ARG A 65 -2.36 -17.05 3.86
N LEU A 66 -3.14 -16.21 3.19
CA LEU A 66 -4.36 -16.64 2.51
C LEU A 66 -4.09 -17.35 1.19
N TRP A 67 -3.04 -16.93 0.48
CA TRP A 67 -2.73 -17.45 -0.84
C TRP A 67 -1.28 -17.23 -1.22
N VAL A 68 -0.76 -18.10 -2.08
CA VAL A 68 0.56 -18.02 -2.71
C VAL A 68 0.45 -18.42 -4.18
N GLY A 69 1.19 -17.78 -5.06
CA GLY A 69 1.20 -18.11 -6.50
C GLY A 69 1.19 -16.88 -7.43
N GLY A 70 1.37 -15.69 -6.87
CA GLY A 70 1.62 -14.46 -7.62
C GLY A 70 3.06 -14.29 -8.05
N ARG A 71 3.32 -13.20 -8.76
CA ARG A 71 4.66 -12.74 -9.11
C ARG A 71 4.96 -11.35 -8.56
N TRP A 72 3.97 -10.47 -8.59
CA TRP A 72 3.95 -9.19 -7.92
C TRP A 72 2.49 -8.81 -7.71
N ASN A 73 1.98 -9.13 -6.52
CA ASN A 73 0.59 -8.85 -6.16
C ASN A 73 0.47 -7.39 -5.72
N GLU A 74 -0.58 -6.72 -6.20
CA GLU A 74 -0.80 -5.30 -6.00
C GLU A 74 -2.28 -4.93 -5.89
N GLY A 75 -2.55 -3.69 -5.48
CA GLY A 75 -3.84 -3.04 -5.51
C GLY A 75 -4.97 -3.83 -4.86
N PRO A 76 -4.84 -4.29 -3.62
CA PRO A 76 -5.91 -5.02 -2.95
C PRO A 76 -7.09 -4.09 -2.66
N VAL A 77 -8.31 -4.57 -2.94
CA VAL A 77 -9.56 -3.85 -2.66
C VAL A 77 -10.63 -4.82 -2.16
N TRP A 78 -11.30 -4.44 -1.07
CA TRP A 78 -12.37 -5.24 -0.49
C TRP A 78 -13.74 -4.86 -1.07
N PHE A 79 -14.50 -5.87 -1.50
CA PHE A 79 -15.90 -5.75 -1.91
C PHE A 79 -16.80 -6.40 -0.87
N GLY A 80 -17.39 -5.58 0.00
CA GLY A 80 -18.30 -6.06 1.06
C GLY A 80 -19.55 -6.75 0.51
N ASP A 81 -20.07 -6.27 -0.62
CA ASP A 81 -21.26 -6.83 -1.29
C ASP A 81 -21.02 -8.27 -1.80
N TRP A 82 -19.76 -8.61 -2.08
CA TRP A 82 -19.36 -9.94 -2.55
C TRP A 82 -18.67 -10.76 -1.46
N ASN A 83 -18.42 -10.15 -0.28
CA ASN A 83 -17.59 -10.72 0.78
C ASN A 83 -16.23 -11.22 0.22
N ALA A 84 -15.58 -10.39 -0.58
CA ALA A 84 -14.42 -10.80 -1.37
C ALA A 84 -13.33 -9.74 -1.43
N LEU A 85 -12.08 -10.22 -1.49
CA LEU A 85 -10.89 -9.42 -1.80
C LEU A 85 -10.56 -9.58 -3.28
N LEU A 86 -10.37 -8.47 -3.99
CA LEU A 86 -9.76 -8.44 -5.31
C LEU A 86 -8.36 -7.88 -5.23
N TRP A 87 -7.45 -8.34 -6.09
CA TRP A 87 -6.13 -7.77 -6.28
C TRP A 87 -5.58 -8.03 -7.67
N SER A 88 -4.55 -7.32 -8.04
CA SER A 88 -3.81 -7.45 -9.29
C SER A 88 -2.58 -8.34 -9.09
N ASP A 89 -2.31 -9.26 -10.02
CA ASP A 89 -1.06 -9.97 -10.18
C ASP A 89 -0.45 -9.46 -11.50
N ILE A 90 0.32 -8.37 -11.38
CA ILE A 90 0.69 -7.51 -12.53
C ILE A 90 1.44 -8.30 -13.61
N PRO A 91 2.56 -9.00 -13.30
CA PRO A 91 3.35 -9.65 -14.34
C PRO A 91 2.63 -10.81 -15.03
N ASN A 92 1.67 -11.43 -14.34
CA ASN A 92 0.81 -12.47 -14.91
C ASN A 92 -0.37 -11.89 -15.69
N ASN A 93 -0.48 -10.56 -15.76
CA ASN A 93 -1.53 -9.84 -16.50
C ASN A 93 -2.93 -10.34 -16.14
N ARG A 94 -3.20 -10.48 -14.84
CA ARG A 94 -4.46 -10.97 -14.30
C ARG A 94 -4.88 -10.26 -13.03
N MET A 95 -6.16 -10.28 -12.75
CA MET A 95 -6.74 -9.96 -11.44
C MET A 95 -7.34 -11.21 -10.82
N LEU A 96 -7.18 -11.36 -9.52
CA LEU A 96 -7.65 -12.49 -8.75
C LEU A 96 -8.69 -12.03 -7.73
N ARG A 97 -9.54 -12.96 -7.30
CA ARG A 97 -10.54 -12.77 -6.26
C ARG A 97 -10.46 -13.88 -5.24
N TRP A 98 -10.25 -13.53 -3.98
CA TRP A 98 -10.41 -14.43 -2.84
C TRP A 98 -11.80 -14.26 -2.25
N GLN A 99 -12.52 -15.38 -2.09
CA GLN A 99 -13.85 -15.42 -1.51
C GLN A 99 -13.76 -15.76 -0.03
N ALA A 100 -14.23 -14.85 0.85
CA ALA A 100 -14.07 -15.04 2.30
C ALA A 100 -14.88 -16.21 2.86
N ASP A 101 -16.00 -16.55 2.23
CA ASP A 101 -16.88 -17.63 2.70
C ASP A 101 -16.31 -19.03 2.45
N THR A 102 -15.51 -19.19 1.41
CA THR A 102 -14.95 -20.50 1.00
C THR A 102 -13.43 -20.59 1.17
N GLY A 103 -12.74 -19.43 1.26
CA GLY A 103 -11.29 -19.36 1.21
C GLY A 103 -10.68 -19.58 -0.18
N GLU A 104 -11.50 -19.78 -1.20
CA GLU A 104 -11.04 -20.05 -2.56
C GLU A 104 -10.55 -18.78 -3.27
N VAL A 105 -9.52 -18.95 -4.10
CA VAL A 105 -9.02 -17.92 -5.01
C VAL A 105 -9.38 -18.30 -6.44
N VAL A 106 -10.05 -17.40 -7.14
CA VAL A 106 -10.47 -17.59 -8.53
C VAL A 106 -9.95 -16.47 -9.41
N LEU A 107 -9.82 -16.75 -10.70
CA LEU A 107 -9.52 -15.75 -11.70
C LEU A 107 -10.71 -14.78 -11.83
N PHE A 108 -10.47 -13.48 -11.61
CA PHE A 108 -11.47 -12.45 -11.79
C PHE A 108 -11.43 -11.85 -13.20
N ARG A 109 -10.23 -11.53 -13.71
CA ARG A 109 -10.03 -10.94 -15.04
C ARG A 109 -8.68 -11.35 -15.65
N SER A 110 -8.68 -11.73 -16.91
CA SER A 110 -7.49 -11.96 -17.74
C SER A 110 -7.85 -11.79 -19.22
N PRO A 111 -7.10 -10.99 -20.01
CA PRO A 111 -6.02 -10.11 -19.55
C PRO A 111 -6.55 -8.95 -18.69
N SER A 112 -5.73 -8.49 -17.74
CA SER A 112 -6.04 -7.33 -16.90
C SER A 112 -5.44 -6.02 -17.43
N HIS A 113 -4.73 -6.08 -18.54
CA HIS A 113 -3.92 -4.98 -19.08
C HIS A 113 -2.82 -4.51 -18.11
N TYR A 114 -2.24 -5.45 -17.38
CA TYR A 114 -1.26 -5.16 -16.32
C TYR A 114 -1.85 -4.20 -15.28
N ALA A 115 -3.05 -4.52 -14.80
CA ALA A 115 -3.70 -3.78 -13.74
C ALA A 115 -2.80 -3.71 -12.50
N ASN A 116 -2.78 -2.55 -11.83
CA ASN A 116 -2.06 -2.31 -10.59
C ASN A 116 -3.04 -1.90 -9.49
N GLY A 117 -3.08 -0.64 -9.10
CA GLY A 117 -3.94 -0.12 -8.03
C GLY A 117 -5.41 -0.23 -8.35
N ASN A 118 -6.20 -0.55 -7.32
CA ASN A 118 -7.64 -0.67 -7.42
C ASN A 118 -8.34 0.01 -6.25
N THR A 119 -9.51 0.55 -6.51
CA THR A 119 -10.41 1.08 -5.47
C THR A 119 -11.87 0.90 -5.88
N ARG A 120 -12.79 1.33 -5.01
CA ARG A 120 -14.22 1.41 -5.31
C ARG A 120 -14.62 2.86 -5.44
N ASP A 121 -15.50 3.15 -6.40
CA ASP A 121 -16.15 4.46 -6.44
C ASP A 121 -17.35 4.51 -5.46
N ARG A 122 -17.98 5.68 -5.36
CA ARG A 122 -19.13 5.91 -4.46
C ARG A 122 -20.35 5.04 -4.73
N GLN A 123 -20.44 4.48 -5.94
CA GLN A 123 -21.48 3.54 -6.33
C GLN A 123 -21.06 2.08 -6.15
N GLY A 124 -19.86 1.83 -5.62
CA GLY A 124 -19.33 0.49 -5.38
C GLY A 124 -18.74 -0.18 -6.62
N ARG A 125 -18.50 0.56 -7.72
CA ARG A 125 -17.88 0.04 -8.94
C ARG A 125 -16.37 0.00 -8.80
N LEU A 126 -15.75 -0.97 -9.45
CA LEU A 126 -14.29 -1.12 -9.46
C LEU A 126 -13.65 -0.05 -10.34
N VAL A 127 -12.72 0.72 -9.78
CA VAL A 127 -11.81 1.63 -10.49
C VAL A 127 -10.42 1.03 -10.47
N THR A 128 -9.76 0.97 -11.63
CA THR A 128 -8.47 0.28 -11.82
C THR A 128 -7.48 1.15 -12.57
N CYS A 129 -6.24 1.21 -12.10
CA CYS A 129 -5.09 1.70 -12.85
C CYS A 129 -4.50 0.58 -13.70
N GLU A 130 -4.31 0.81 -15.00
CA GLU A 130 -3.78 -0.17 -15.94
C GLU A 130 -2.43 0.31 -16.52
N HIS A 131 -1.35 -0.39 -16.20
CA HIS A 131 -0.02 -0.09 -16.71
C HIS A 131 0.10 -0.31 -18.22
N GLY A 132 -0.34 -1.47 -18.69
CA GLY A 132 -0.16 -1.86 -20.09
C GLY A 132 -0.98 -1.05 -21.07
N SER A 133 -2.17 -0.62 -20.67
CA SER A 133 -3.03 0.24 -21.49
C SER A 133 -2.86 1.73 -21.15
N ARG A 134 -2.04 2.07 -20.16
CA ARG A 134 -1.71 3.46 -19.76
C ARG A 134 -2.96 4.29 -19.48
N ARG A 135 -3.87 3.75 -18.66
CA ARG A 135 -5.18 4.38 -18.43
C ARG A 135 -5.75 4.07 -17.05
N VAL A 136 -6.71 4.87 -16.63
CA VAL A 136 -7.61 4.59 -15.51
C VAL A 136 -8.96 4.18 -16.04
N THR A 137 -9.49 3.07 -15.54
CA THR A 137 -10.76 2.50 -15.99
C THR A 137 -11.74 2.30 -14.86
N ARG A 138 -13.02 2.19 -15.19
CA ARG A 138 -14.07 1.79 -14.26
C ARG A 138 -14.85 0.62 -14.87
N THR A 139 -15.05 -0.42 -14.06
CA THR A 139 -15.90 -1.55 -14.41
C THR A 139 -17.34 -1.24 -14.00
N GLU A 140 -18.23 -1.20 -14.95
CA GLU A 140 -19.65 -0.92 -14.74
C GLU A 140 -20.38 -2.17 -14.20
N TYR A 141 -21.63 -2.01 -13.74
CA TYR A 141 -22.39 -3.13 -13.16
C TYR A 141 -22.73 -4.26 -14.15
N ASP A 142 -22.78 -3.95 -15.44
CA ASP A 142 -22.98 -4.93 -16.51
C ASP A 142 -21.68 -5.62 -16.96
N GLY A 143 -20.56 -5.29 -16.30
CA GLY A 143 -19.23 -5.82 -16.60
C GLY A 143 -18.48 -5.10 -17.71
N THR A 144 -19.07 -4.10 -18.35
CA THR A 144 -18.36 -3.28 -19.36
C THR A 144 -17.32 -2.38 -18.68
N MET A 145 -16.28 -2.00 -19.43
CA MET A 145 -15.25 -1.11 -18.94
C MET A 145 -15.36 0.27 -19.57
N THR A 146 -15.48 1.30 -18.74
CA THR A 146 -15.41 2.70 -19.13
C THR A 146 -13.99 3.21 -18.92
N VAL A 147 -13.37 3.76 -19.96
CA VAL A 147 -12.10 4.50 -19.82
C VAL A 147 -12.42 5.85 -19.19
N LEU A 148 -11.84 6.11 -18.02
CA LEU A 148 -11.99 7.38 -17.30
C LEU A 148 -10.96 8.42 -17.76
N LEU A 149 -9.72 7.96 -17.99
CA LEU A 149 -8.64 8.79 -18.51
C LEU A 149 -7.56 7.90 -19.13
N ASP A 150 -7.04 8.26 -20.30
CA ASP A 150 -5.92 7.59 -20.99
C ASP A 150 -4.86 8.57 -21.50
N GLN A 151 -5.16 9.87 -21.47
CA GLN A 151 -4.26 10.92 -21.95
C GLN A 151 -4.42 12.23 -21.16
N PHE A 152 -3.37 13.01 -21.13
CA PHE A 152 -3.37 14.37 -20.62
C PHE A 152 -2.58 15.29 -21.56
N ASP A 153 -3.13 16.47 -21.89
CA ASP A 153 -2.54 17.42 -22.85
C ASP A 153 -2.17 16.76 -24.21
N GLY A 154 -2.99 15.84 -24.70
CA GLY A 154 -2.78 15.17 -25.98
C GLY A 154 -1.67 14.11 -25.97
N LYS A 155 -1.12 13.76 -24.80
CA LYS A 155 -0.12 12.71 -24.62
C LYS A 155 -0.69 11.58 -23.78
N PRO A 156 -0.33 10.31 -24.06
CA PRO A 156 -0.75 9.19 -23.22
C PRO A 156 -0.21 9.35 -21.80
N LEU A 157 -0.95 8.89 -20.80
CA LEU A 157 -0.45 8.76 -19.42
C LEU A 157 0.80 7.89 -19.40
N ASN A 158 1.62 7.98 -18.36
CA ASN A 158 2.83 7.17 -18.26
C ASN A 158 2.51 5.70 -17.97
N ALA A 159 2.05 5.40 -16.79
CA ALA A 159 1.49 4.12 -16.34
C ALA A 159 0.85 4.37 -14.97
N PRO A 160 -0.45 4.68 -14.91
CA PRO A 160 -1.18 4.93 -13.66
C PRO A 160 -0.95 3.80 -12.66
N ASN A 161 -0.68 4.15 -11.40
CA ASN A 161 -0.21 3.20 -10.38
C ASN A 161 -1.26 2.93 -9.31
N ASP A 162 -1.54 3.85 -8.38
CA ASP A 162 -2.53 3.66 -7.33
C ASP A 162 -3.63 4.73 -7.41
N VAL A 163 -4.80 4.46 -6.79
CA VAL A 163 -6.01 5.25 -6.99
C VAL A 163 -6.88 5.27 -5.73
N VAL A 164 -7.42 6.45 -5.41
CA VAL A 164 -8.41 6.66 -4.35
C VAL A 164 -9.55 7.54 -4.83
N VAL A 165 -10.69 7.49 -4.14
CA VAL A 165 -11.86 8.31 -4.44
C VAL A 165 -12.15 9.24 -3.27
N HIS A 166 -12.34 10.52 -3.56
CA HIS A 166 -12.75 11.53 -2.60
C HIS A 166 -14.28 11.55 -2.43
N PRO A 167 -14.85 11.99 -1.29
CA PRO A 167 -16.31 12.05 -1.07
C PRO A 167 -17.12 12.83 -2.11
N ASP A 168 -16.51 13.77 -2.80
CA ASP A 168 -17.15 14.49 -3.92
C ASP A 168 -17.26 13.66 -5.22
N GLY A 169 -16.69 12.44 -5.22
CA GLY A 169 -16.61 11.53 -6.36
C GLY A 169 -15.38 11.75 -7.24
N GLY A 170 -14.51 12.72 -6.92
CA GLY A 170 -13.23 12.93 -7.61
C GLY A 170 -12.32 11.72 -7.46
N ILE A 171 -11.73 11.28 -8.57
CA ILE A 171 -10.83 10.14 -8.62
C ILE A 171 -9.40 10.66 -8.67
N TRP A 172 -8.61 10.30 -7.66
CA TRP A 172 -7.22 10.75 -7.51
C TRP A 172 -6.30 9.57 -7.76
N PHE A 173 -5.30 9.75 -8.62
CA PHE A 173 -4.37 8.67 -8.96
C PHE A 173 -2.95 9.18 -9.18
N THR A 174 -1.98 8.28 -9.03
CA THR A 174 -0.56 8.53 -9.25
C THR A 174 -0.11 7.97 -10.59
N ASP A 175 0.85 8.63 -11.25
CA ASP A 175 1.38 8.24 -12.56
C ASP A 175 2.91 8.27 -12.59
N PRO A 176 3.61 7.38 -11.84
CA PRO A 176 5.07 7.34 -11.75
C PRO A 176 5.75 6.69 -12.96
N GLY A 177 4.98 5.92 -13.76
CA GLY A 177 5.46 5.29 -14.98
C GLY A 177 6.17 3.96 -14.80
N TYR A 178 5.99 3.22 -13.71
CA TYR A 178 6.63 1.92 -13.48
C TYR A 178 6.35 0.91 -14.61
N GLY A 179 5.12 0.86 -15.09
CA GLY A 179 4.72 -0.04 -16.19
C GLY A 179 5.41 0.20 -17.52
N THR A 180 6.19 1.30 -17.67
CA THR A 180 6.97 1.60 -18.89
C THR A 180 8.47 1.31 -18.75
N LEU A 181 8.96 0.97 -17.56
CA LEU A 181 10.39 0.73 -17.33
C LEU A 181 10.89 -0.57 -17.98
N GLY A 182 10.01 -1.55 -18.12
CA GLY A 182 10.34 -2.87 -18.68
C GLY A 182 9.10 -3.59 -19.21
N ASN A 183 9.30 -4.88 -19.53
CA ASN A 183 8.23 -5.75 -20.01
C ASN A 183 7.68 -6.70 -18.93
N TYR A 184 8.00 -6.43 -17.66
CA TYR A 184 7.56 -7.27 -16.54
C TYR A 184 6.19 -6.84 -15.99
N GLU A 185 5.99 -5.53 -15.83
CA GLU A 185 4.76 -4.95 -15.28
C GLU A 185 3.95 -4.14 -16.30
N GLY A 186 4.29 -4.27 -17.56
CA GLY A 186 3.66 -3.53 -18.64
C GLY A 186 4.44 -3.65 -19.95
N HIS A 187 4.59 -2.55 -20.66
CA HIS A 187 5.30 -2.52 -21.94
C HIS A 187 6.39 -1.44 -21.91
N LYS A 188 7.65 -1.85 -22.14
CA LYS A 188 8.76 -0.92 -22.16
C LYS A 188 8.51 0.24 -23.12
N GLY A 189 8.68 1.45 -22.62
CA GLY A 189 8.49 2.67 -23.37
C GLY A 189 9.09 3.87 -22.63
N GLU A 190 8.98 5.03 -23.25
CA GLU A 190 9.43 6.29 -22.64
C GLU A 190 8.27 6.99 -21.93
N LEU A 191 8.58 7.71 -20.85
CA LEU A 191 7.64 8.62 -20.21
C LEU A 191 7.28 9.74 -21.19
N GLN A 192 5.99 9.99 -21.33
CA GLN A 192 5.50 11.06 -22.23
C GLN A 192 5.16 12.34 -21.45
N LEU A 193 4.93 12.19 -20.15
CA LEU A 193 4.57 13.24 -19.21
C LEU A 193 5.53 13.19 -18.00
N PRO A 194 5.70 14.29 -17.26
CA PRO A 194 6.31 14.23 -15.93
C PRO A 194 5.53 13.25 -15.02
N THR A 195 6.22 12.74 -14.00
CA THR A 195 5.56 11.97 -12.94
C THR A 195 4.66 12.88 -12.13
N ARG A 196 3.41 12.45 -11.87
CA ARG A 196 2.39 13.35 -11.34
C ARG A 196 1.36 12.62 -10.48
N VAL A 197 0.68 13.41 -9.66
CA VAL A 197 -0.60 13.05 -9.06
C VAL A 197 -1.70 13.82 -9.81
N TYR A 198 -2.73 13.11 -10.21
CA TYR A 198 -3.86 13.65 -10.96
C TYR A 198 -5.16 13.53 -10.18
N ARG A 199 -6.13 14.40 -10.49
CA ARG A 199 -7.52 14.29 -10.08
C ARG A 199 -8.43 14.36 -11.30
N ILE A 200 -9.29 13.36 -11.46
CA ILE A 200 -10.37 13.36 -12.47
C ILE A 200 -11.62 13.96 -11.82
N ASP A 201 -12.17 14.98 -12.46
CA ASP A 201 -13.41 15.63 -12.01
C ASP A 201 -14.62 14.74 -12.35
N PRO A 202 -15.47 14.40 -11.37
CA PRO A 202 -16.58 13.47 -11.57
C PRO A 202 -17.71 14.03 -12.43
N GLN A 203 -17.76 15.35 -12.62
CA GLN A 203 -18.85 16.00 -13.36
C GLN A 203 -18.57 16.10 -14.86
N ASN A 204 -17.33 16.34 -15.22
CA ASN A 204 -16.96 16.60 -16.61
C ASN A 204 -15.89 15.64 -17.17
N GLY A 205 -15.32 14.75 -16.34
CA GLY A 205 -14.30 13.78 -16.73
C GLY A 205 -12.93 14.38 -17.03
N ARG A 206 -12.72 15.68 -16.80
CA ARG A 206 -11.42 16.31 -17.02
C ARG A 206 -10.47 15.99 -15.87
N ALA A 207 -9.20 15.87 -16.21
CA ALA A 207 -8.15 15.71 -15.22
C ALA A 207 -7.41 17.01 -14.97
N ASP A 208 -7.05 17.23 -13.71
CA ASP A 208 -6.15 18.29 -13.26
C ASP A 208 -4.89 17.66 -12.67
N VAL A 209 -3.74 18.29 -12.87
CA VAL A 209 -2.51 17.98 -12.13
C VAL A 209 -2.64 18.60 -10.74
N VAL A 210 -2.52 17.77 -9.70
CA VAL A 210 -2.62 18.26 -8.31
C VAL A 210 -1.27 18.29 -7.61
N ASP A 211 -0.32 17.47 -8.06
CA ASP A 211 1.10 17.52 -7.67
C ASP A 211 2.02 17.04 -8.79
N GLU A 212 3.19 17.65 -8.94
CA GLU A 212 4.27 17.24 -9.84
C GLU A 212 5.66 17.40 -9.18
N THR A 213 5.70 17.45 -7.85
CA THR A 213 6.94 17.70 -7.09
C THR A 213 7.63 16.41 -6.64
N LEU A 214 6.89 15.30 -6.55
CA LEU A 214 7.40 14.01 -6.15
C LEU A 214 8.14 13.31 -7.30
N GLU A 215 9.24 12.62 -6.98
CA GLU A 215 10.07 11.92 -7.97
C GLU A 215 9.32 10.72 -8.58
N LYS A 216 8.69 9.90 -7.73
CA LYS A 216 7.92 8.72 -8.10
C LYS A 216 6.70 8.58 -7.18
N PRO A 217 5.65 9.41 -7.37
CA PRO A 217 4.44 9.28 -6.57
C PRO A 217 3.83 7.89 -6.77
N ASN A 218 3.56 7.15 -5.67
CA ASN A 218 3.10 5.77 -5.71
C ASN A 218 1.79 5.61 -4.93
N GLY A 219 1.78 4.97 -3.76
CA GLY A 219 0.59 4.85 -2.95
C GLY A 219 0.02 6.19 -2.51
N LEU A 220 -1.31 6.27 -2.37
CA LEU A 220 -1.97 7.46 -1.86
C LEU A 220 -3.19 7.10 -1.00
N ALA A 221 -3.47 7.92 0.02
CA ALA A 221 -4.66 7.77 0.88
C ALA A 221 -5.03 9.11 1.52
N PHE A 222 -6.32 9.31 1.77
CA PHE A 222 -6.81 10.46 2.52
C PHE A 222 -6.80 10.21 4.03
N SER A 223 -6.67 11.29 4.81
CA SER A 223 -7.00 11.29 6.23
C SER A 223 -8.49 11.02 6.46
N PRO A 224 -8.92 10.63 7.70
CA PRO A 224 -10.31 10.30 7.97
C PRO A 224 -11.32 11.44 7.69
N ASP A 225 -10.88 12.67 7.79
CA ASP A 225 -11.66 13.88 7.51
C ASP A 225 -11.48 14.43 6.09
N TYR A 226 -10.68 13.73 5.26
CA TYR A 226 -10.33 14.12 3.89
C TYR A 226 -9.62 15.48 3.76
N SER A 227 -9.14 16.05 4.85
CA SER A 227 -8.40 17.32 4.84
C SER A 227 -6.94 17.18 4.40
N ILE A 228 -6.40 15.96 4.47
CA ILE A 228 -5.02 15.62 4.09
C ILE A 228 -5.03 14.50 3.06
N LEU A 229 -4.19 14.63 2.03
CA LEU A 229 -3.78 13.53 1.17
C LEU A 229 -2.34 13.14 1.53
N TYR A 230 -2.13 11.88 1.80
CA TYR A 230 -0.80 11.27 1.92
C TYR A 230 -0.40 10.67 0.58
N VAL A 231 0.86 10.81 0.19
CA VAL A 231 1.43 10.20 -1.04
C VAL A 231 2.83 9.71 -0.74
N SER A 232 3.13 8.45 -1.07
CA SER A 232 4.48 7.91 -0.98
C SER A 232 5.34 8.34 -2.16
N ASP A 233 6.62 8.64 -1.91
CA ASP A 233 7.61 8.85 -2.94
C ASP A 233 8.60 7.68 -2.98
N THR A 234 8.48 6.87 -4.01
CA THR A 234 9.34 5.71 -4.25
C THR A 234 10.55 6.03 -5.13
N GLY A 235 10.93 7.30 -5.25
CA GLY A 235 12.06 7.76 -6.06
C GLY A 235 13.39 7.07 -5.75
N ALA A 236 13.60 6.64 -4.51
CA ALA A 236 14.78 5.88 -4.08
C ALA A 236 14.96 4.54 -4.85
N SER A 237 13.92 4.01 -5.47
CA SER A 237 14.00 2.81 -6.33
C SER A 237 14.85 3.03 -7.59
N HIS A 238 14.98 4.27 -8.05
CA HIS A 238 15.68 4.63 -9.29
C HIS A 238 16.71 5.74 -9.14
N LYS A 239 16.68 6.48 -8.02
CA LYS A 239 17.57 7.61 -7.75
C LYS A 239 18.32 7.35 -6.46
N ARG A 240 19.59 6.98 -6.58
CA ARG A 240 20.44 6.71 -5.42
C ARG A 240 20.49 7.90 -4.47
N GLY A 241 20.24 7.64 -3.18
CA GLY A 241 20.26 8.66 -2.13
C GLY A 241 18.98 9.50 -2.05
N HIS A 242 17.96 9.21 -2.87
CA HIS A 242 16.63 9.79 -2.68
C HIS A 242 16.03 9.26 -1.37
N PRO A 243 15.36 10.10 -0.58
CA PRO A 243 14.74 9.66 0.66
C PRO A 243 13.56 8.71 0.39
N ARG A 244 13.23 7.86 1.37
CA ARG A 244 12.09 6.95 1.35
C ARG A 244 11.02 7.50 2.27
N GLN A 245 10.18 8.37 1.75
CA GLN A 245 9.28 9.18 2.55
C GLN A 245 7.84 9.09 2.07
N ILE A 246 6.93 9.28 3.02
CA ILE A 246 5.53 9.59 2.73
C ILE A 246 5.35 11.08 2.98
N HIS A 247 4.77 11.76 2.00
CA HIS A 247 4.45 13.16 2.04
C HIS A 247 2.99 13.37 2.40
N ARG A 248 2.67 14.50 3.02
CA ARG A 248 1.30 14.94 3.28
C ARG A 248 1.05 16.29 2.62
N PHE A 249 -0.14 16.43 2.10
CA PHE A 249 -0.62 17.64 1.44
C PHE A 249 -1.96 18.03 2.04
N GLN A 250 -2.18 19.32 2.26
CA GLN A 250 -3.48 19.83 2.61
C GLN A 250 -4.40 19.80 1.38
N VAL A 251 -5.57 19.19 1.52
CA VAL A 251 -6.61 19.17 0.48
C VAL A 251 -7.46 20.44 0.61
N VAL A 252 -7.59 21.16 -0.49
CA VAL A 252 -8.39 22.39 -0.55
C VAL A 252 -9.60 22.15 -1.43
N ASP A 253 -10.79 22.35 -0.86
CA ASP A 253 -12.09 22.21 -1.52
C ASP A 253 -12.30 20.85 -2.24
N GLY A 254 -11.57 19.80 -1.82
CA GLY A 254 -11.59 18.49 -2.46
C GLY A 254 -11.01 18.48 -3.89
N LYS A 255 -10.24 19.50 -4.29
CA LYS A 255 -9.84 19.70 -5.70
C LYS A 255 -8.37 19.96 -5.93
N SER A 256 -7.66 20.54 -4.97
CA SER A 256 -6.26 20.91 -5.11
C SER A 256 -5.46 20.62 -3.86
N LEU A 257 -4.13 20.61 -3.98
CA LEU A 257 -3.19 20.35 -2.90
C LEU A 257 -2.37 21.58 -2.59
N GLN A 258 -2.09 21.77 -1.29
CA GLN A 258 -1.24 22.85 -0.78
C GLN A 258 -0.41 22.33 0.41
N ASN A 259 0.55 23.15 0.85
CA ASN A 259 1.32 22.92 2.08
C ASN A 259 1.96 21.52 2.16
N ALA A 260 2.65 21.12 1.07
CA ALA A 260 3.41 19.88 1.03
C ALA A 260 4.46 19.82 2.16
N SER A 261 4.51 18.71 2.85
CA SER A 261 5.54 18.43 3.85
C SER A 261 5.75 16.93 4.01
N VAL A 262 6.91 16.54 4.53
CA VAL A 262 7.17 15.14 4.90
C VAL A 262 6.26 14.77 6.07
N PHE A 263 5.58 13.63 5.96
CA PHE A 263 4.81 13.04 7.05
C PHE A 263 5.66 12.10 7.88
N CYS A 264 6.33 11.14 7.23
CA CYS A 264 7.24 10.22 7.90
C CYS A 264 8.37 9.77 6.96
N ASP A 265 9.46 9.31 7.58
CA ASP A 265 10.58 8.64 6.92
C ASP A 265 10.51 7.14 7.21
N MET A 266 10.60 6.32 6.17
CA MET A 266 10.48 4.87 6.26
C MET A 266 11.81 4.18 6.61
N GLY A 267 12.89 4.94 6.79
CA GLY A 267 14.23 4.40 7.02
C GLY A 267 14.75 3.61 5.82
N ASP A 268 15.07 2.34 6.02
CA ASP A 268 15.56 1.48 4.94
C ASP A 268 14.44 0.85 4.10
N ALA A 269 13.19 0.89 4.57
CA ALA A 269 12.04 0.34 3.85
C ALA A 269 11.56 1.27 2.74
N MET A 270 11.16 0.70 1.61
CA MET A 270 10.51 1.43 0.54
C MET A 270 9.00 1.51 0.83
N PRO A 271 8.42 2.71 0.96
CA PRO A 271 6.97 2.85 1.00
C PRO A 271 6.40 2.58 -0.40
N ASP A 272 5.29 1.86 -0.47
CA ASP A 272 4.55 1.64 -1.71
C ASP A 272 3.08 2.00 -1.46
N GLY A 273 2.13 1.07 -1.52
CA GLY A 273 0.75 1.32 -1.18
C GLY A 273 0.49 1.34 0.34
N PHE A 274 -0.49 2.09 0.78
CA PHE A 274 -0.85 2.23 2.19
C PHE A 274 -2.32 2.63 2.38
N ARG A 275 -2.83 2.47 3.62
CA ARG A 275 -4.18 2.94 4.00
C ARG A 275 -4.16 3.60 5.37
N VAL A 276 -5.16 4.42 5.62
CA VAL A 276 -5.37 5.10 6.91
C VAL A 276 -6.56 4.46 7.62
N ASP A 277 -6.44 4.23 8.92
CA ASP A 277 -7.54 3.76 9.75
C ASP A 277 -8.43 4.92 10.26
N THR A 278 -9.55 4.59 10.90
CA THR A 278 -10.49 5.60 11.43
C THR A 278 -9.94 6.45 12.58
N GLN A 279 -8.82 6.04 13.17
CA GLN A 279 -8.12 6.80 14.21
C GLN A 279 -7.04 7.72 13.62
N GLY A 280 -6.81 7.63 12.30
CA GLY A 280 -5.82 8.43 11.58
C GLY A 280 -4.43 7.79 11.54
N ASN A 281 -4.25 6.56 12.05
CA ASN A 281 -2.96 5.88 11.89
C ASN A 281 -2.78 5.45 10.43
N LEU A 282 -1.59 5.68 9.89
CA LEU A 282 -1.21 5.30 8.55
C LEU A 282 -0.49 3.94 8.60
N TRP A 283 -1.06 2.96 7.93
CA TRP A 283 -0.53 1.61 7.76
C TRP A 283 0.12 1.53 6.40
N SER A 284 1.46 1.52 6.37
CA SER A 284 2.24 1.53 5.13
C SER A 284 2.84 0.18 4.84
N SER A 285 2.74 -0.24 3.59
CA SER A 285 3.60 -1.28 3.07
C SER A 285 5.07 -0.90 3.27
N ALA A 286 5.90 -1.90 3.49
CA ALA A 286 7.34 -1.77 3.65
C ALA A 286 8.02 -2.90 2.89
N GLY A 287 8.78 -2.55 1.88
CA GLY A 287 9.50 -3.53 1.08
C GLY A 287 10.96 -3.14 0.86
N TRP A 288 11.76 -4.10 0.38
CA TRP A 288 13.16 -3.90 -0.02
C TRP A 288 14.09 -3.42 1.11
N ALA A 289 13.65 -3.54 2.37
CA ALA A 289 14.46 -3.22 3.55
C ALA A 289 15.36 -4.39 3.97
N GLY A 290 15.07 -5.55 3.44
CA GLY A 290 15.78 -6.80 3.73
C GLY A 290 15.11 -7.62 4.82
N PRO A 291 15.72 -8.78 5.12
CA PRO A 291 15.16 -9.72 6.07
C PRO A 291 14.81 -9.10 7.43
N GLY A 292 13.56 -9.27 7.89
CA GLY A 292 13.04 -8.79 9.18
C GLY A 292 12.60 -7.34 9.22
N GLN A 293 12.67 -6.66 8.10
CA GLN A 293 12.23 -5.26 8.00
C GLN A 293 11.11 -5.08 6.98
N ASP A 294 10.91 -6.09 6.11
CA ASP A 294 9.82 -6.14 5.16
C ASP A 294 8.49 -6.43 5.86
N GLY A 295 7.40 -5.89 5.34
CA GLY A 295 6.07 -6.09 5.87
C GLY A 295 5.22 -4.82 5.91
N VAL A 296 4.75 -4.42 7.08
CA VAL A 296 3.95 -3.21 7.29
C VAL A 296 4.54 -2.38 8.42
N GLN A 297 4.66 -1.08 8.23
CA GLN A 297 5.00 -0.12 9.28
C GLN A 297 3.78 0.74 9.59
N VAL A 298 3.51 1.00 10.86
CA VAL A 298 2.35 1.76 11.32
C VAL A 298 2.80 3.05 11.96
N PHE A 299 2.22 4.16 11.50
CA PHE A 299 2.53 5.51 11.95
C PHE A 299 1.31 6.16 12.57
N ALA A 300 1.48 6.79 13.73
CA ALA A 300 0.45 7.62 14.34
C ALA A 300 0.23 8.92 13.53
N PRO A 301 -0.87 9.66 13.77
CA PRO A 301 -1.18 10.90 13.02
C PRO A 301 -0.11 12.00 13.08
N ASP A 302 0.77 11.96 14.08
CA ASP A 302 1.91 12.85 14.23
C ASP A 302 3.16 12.44 13.41
N GLY A 303 3.14 11.25 12.79
CA GLY A 303 4.23 10.71 11.98
C GLY A 303 5.19 9.80 12.74
N ASP A 304 4.97 9.56 14.03
CA ASP A 304 5.77 8.62 14.80
C ASP A 304 5.46 7.17 14.40
N LYS A 305 6.49 6.36 14.20
CA LYS A 305 6.33 4.92 14.00
C LYS A 305 5.95 4.23 15.31
N ILE A 306 4.77 3.63 15.35
CA ILE A 306 4.20 3.04 16.57
C ILE A 306 4.22 1.52 16.61
N GLY A 307 4.32 0.85 15.45
CA GLY A 307 4.36 -0.60 15.37
C GLY A 307 4.77 -1.11 14.01
N ALA A 308 4.96 -2.42 13.90
CA ALA A 308 5.25 -3.09 12.66
C ALA A 308 4.62 -4.49 12.61
N ILE A 309 4.39 -5.00 11.40
CA ILE A 309 4.02 -6.38 11.10
C ILE A 309 5.08 -6.91 10.15
N HIS A 310 5.87 -7.86 10.64
CA HIS A 310 6.97 -8.44 9.86
C HIS A 310 6.46 -9.57 8.96
N LEU A 311 6.90 -9.58 7.71
CA LEU A 311 6.55 -10.56 6.70
C LEU A 311 7.81 -11.14 6.05
N PRO A 312 7.75 -12.37 5.50
CA PRO A 312 8.91 -13.01 4.88
C PRO A 312 9.27 -12.43 3.51
N GLU A 313 8.45 -11.51 3.01
CA GLU A 313 8.64 -10.84 1.71
C GLU A 313 8.15 -9.39 1.79
N GLY A 314 8.62 -8.55 0.88
CA GLY A 314 8.18 -7.16 0.77
C GLY A 314 6.69 -7.06 0.48
N VAL A 315 6.02 -6.16 1.20
CA VAL A 315 4.62 -5.80 0.94
C VAL A 315 4.58 -4.64 -0.03
N SER A 316 3.77 -4.78 -1.07
CA SER A 316 3.53 -3.76 -2.08
C SER A 316 2.38 -2.83 -1.70
N ASN A 317 1.26 -3.41 -1.24
CA ASN A 317 0.05 -2.64 -0.94
C ASN A 317 -0.79 -3.34 0.13
N LEU A 318 -1.80 -2.66 0.66
CA LEU A 318 -2.71 -3.21 1.65
C LEU A 318 -4.10 -2.56 1.58
N CYS A 319 -5.11 -3.24 2.12
CA CYS A 319 -6.42 -2.66 2.34
C CYS A 319 -7.08 -3.23 3.59
N PHE A 320 -8.00 -2.48 4.15
CA PHE A 320 -8.90 -2.98 5.18
C PHE A 320 -10.15 -3.58 4.56
N GLY A 321 -10.62 -4.70 5.11
CA GLY A 321 -11.82 -5.36 4.68
C GLY A 321 -12.48 -6.21 5.77
N GLY A 322 -13.30 -7.15 5.36
CA GLY A 322 -14.18 -7.90 6.25
C GLY A 322 -15.42 -7.10 6.65
N THR A 323 -16.38 -7.76 7.28
CA THR A 323 -17.69 -7.18 7.64
C THR A 323 -17.58 -5.93 8.53
N LYS A 324 -16.56 -5.87 9.40
CA LYS A 324 -16.31 -4.75 10.31
C LYS A 324 -15.18 -3.82 9.82
N ARG A 325 -14.60 -4.07 8.63
CA ARG A 325 -13.42 -3.34 8.11
C ARG A 325 -12.23 -3.37 9.08
N ASN A 326 -12.10 -4.43 9.83
CA ASN A 326 -11.05 -4.67 10.81
C ASN A 326 -10.19 -5.90 10.47
N ARG A 327 -10.17 -6.31 9.22
CA ARG A 327 -9.25 -7.30 8.68
C ARG A 327 -8.34 -6.60 7.68
N LEU A 328 -7.07 -6.51 8.03
CA LEU A 328 -6.03 -5.98 7.15
C LEU A 328 -5.65 -7.07 6.15
N PHE A 329 -5.68 -6.77 4.87
CA PHE A 329 -5.17 -7.60 3.79
C PHE A 329 -3.93 -6.94 3.22
N MET A 330 -2.89 -7.74 2.98
CA MET A 330 -1.57 -7.28 2.53
C MET A 330 -1.16 -8.09 1.31
N THR A 331 -0.82 -7.40 0.23
CA THR A 331 -0.26 -8.02 -0.97
C THR A 331 1.26 -7.98 -0.89
N GLY A 332 1.87 -9.17 -0.89
CA GLY A 332 3.32 -9.33 -1.00
C GLY A 332 3.72 -9.68 -2.44
N GLY A 333 5.00 -9.86 -2.68
CA GLY A 333 5.50 -10.22 -4.01
C GLY A 333 4.81 -11.47 -4.56
N GLN A 334 4.74 -12.53 -3.77
CA GLN A 334 4.19 -13.81 -4.23
C GLN A 334 2.94 -14.25 -3.50
N SER A 335 2.63 -13.65 -2.34
CA SER A 335 1.57 -14.09 -1.44
C SER A 335 0.57 -12.98 -1.12
N VAL A 336 -0.56 -13.38 -0.58
CA VAL A 336 -1.55 -12.50 0.05
C VAL A 336 -1.70 -12.91 1.50
N TYR A 337 -1.60 -11.94 2.41
CA TYR A 337 -1.69 -12.14 3.85
C TYR A 337 -2.89 -11.42 4.44
N SER A 338 -3.30 -11.82 5.63
CA SER A 338 -4.28 -11.08 6.42
C SER A 338 -3.98 -11.10 7.91
N LEU A 339 -4.47 -10.07 8.59
CA LEU A 339 -4.42 -9.95 10.04
C LEU A 339 -5.71 -9.29 10.54
N TYR A 340 -6.33 -9.85 11.56
CA TYR A 340 -7.39 -9.14 12.27
C TYR A 340 -6.80 -8.09 13.20
N VAL A 341 -7.38 -6.89 13.15
CA VAL A 341 -6.98 -5.73 13.96
C VAL A 341 -8.16 -5.21 14.76
N ASP A 342 -7.92 -4.41 15.81
CA ASP A 342 -8.96 -3.77 16.64
C ASP A 342 -9.40 -2.40 16.11
N VAL A 343 -8.64 -1.83 15.19
CA VAL A 343 -9.01 -0.61 14.46
C VAL A 343 -9.84 -0.94 13.22
N GLN A 344 -10.49 0.07 12.66
CA GLN A 344 -11.26 -0.07 11.42
C GLN A 344 -10.63 0.76 10.30
N GLY A 345 -10.57 0.21 9.11
CA GLY A 345 -10.26 1.00 7.92
C GLY A 345 -11.35 2.03 7.60
N MET A 346 -10.97 3.06 6.85
CA MET A 346 -11.93 4.04 6.36
C MET A 346 -13.00 3.36 5.49
N PRO A 347 -14.27 3.79 5.56
CA PRO A 347 -15.28 3.32 4.63
C PRO A 347 -14.89 3.74 3.21
N TYR A 348 -15.24 2.91 2.23
CA TYR A 348 -15.30 3.39 0.85
C TYR A 348 -16.41 4.42 0.73
N VAL A 349 -16.11 5.54 0.13
CA VAL A 349 -17.03 6.68 0.04
C VAL A 349 -18.04 6.52 -1.10
#